data_edce5e5fa0587a9c56ac17a272217e80
#
_entry.id   edce5e5fa0587a9c56ac17a272217e80
#
_cell.length_a   1.000
_cell.length_b   1.000
_cell.length_c   1.000
_cell.angle_alpha   90.00
_cell.angle_beta   90.00
_cell.angle_gamma   90.00
#
_symmetry.space_group_name_H-M   'P 1'
#
loop_
_entity.id
_entity.type
_entity.pdbx_description
1 polymer ?
#
loop_
_entity_poly.entity_id
_entity_poly.type
_entity_poly.pdbx_seq_one_letter_code
_entity_poly.pdbx_strand_id
1 'polypeptide(L)'
;GLGVREAKRLAKTTGIDEQRLGLILELSAAAALVASGVPDPEPPGDPITYWAPTVAADRFLDAPVAARWLALAGAWLDLPSRPGLIGSRGPDGKHYAALSDSLYSTAAPLDRRLLLGLLADLPEGSAVDATSASRALIWRRPRWTTRLQPEPIGHLLDEAHAVGLTGRDALSGPARTLLADGEDAALMAMT
;
A
#
# COMPACT_ATOMS: atom_id res chain seq x y z
N GLY A 1 -13.37 10.28 -2.35
CA GLY A 1 -12.16 9.94 -3.08
C GLY A 1 -11.58 11.12 -3.85
N LEU A 2 -10.34 11.00 -4.28
CA LEU A 2 -9.69 12.02 -5.10
C LEU A 2 -10.25 11.98 -6.53
N GLY A 3 -10.70 13.14 -7.05
CA GLY A 3 -11.23 13.22 -8.41
C GLY A 3 -10.18 12.87 -9.48
N VAL A 4 -10.60 12.21 -10.57
CA VAL A 4 -9.69 11.77 -11.66
C VAL A 4 -8.87 12.91 -12.24
N ARG A 5 -9.46 14.11 -12.40
CA ARG A 5 -8.75 15.30 -12.92
C ARG A 5 -7.63 15.73 -11.99
N GLU A 6 -7.89 15.70 -10.68
CA GLU A 6 -6.93 16.09 -9.66
C GLU A 6 -5.79 15.07 -9.56
N ALA A 7 -6.11 13.77 -9.60
CA ALA A 7 -5.10 12.71 -9.65
C ALA A 7 -4.15 12.88 -10.84
N LYS A 8 -4.70 13.15 -12.04
CA LYS A 8 -3.89 13.42 -13.25
C LYS A 8 -3.05 14.68 -13.13
N ARG A 9 -3.59 15.75 -12.51
CA ARG A 9 -2.84 16.98 -12.27
C ARG A 9 -1.66 16.72 -11.34
N LEU A 10 -1.87 16.00 -10.24
CA LEU A 10 -0.82 15.64 -9.29
C LEU A 10 0.23 14.74 -9.94
N ALA A 11 -0.18 13.71 -10.68
CA ALA A 11 0.74 12.83 -11.41
C ALA A 11 1.63 13.62 -12.37
N LYS A 12 1.06 14.56 -13.14
CA LYS A 12 1.82 15.42 -14.05
C LYS A 12 2.78 16.35 -13.30
N THR A 13 2.34 16.93 -12.18
CA THR A 13 3.16 17.87 -11.39
C THR A 13 4.33 17.17 -10.69
N THR A 14 4.11 15.96 -10.19
CA THR A 14 5.11 15.17 -9.45
C THR A 14 5.99 14.32 -10.36
N GLY A 15 5.58 14.06 -11.59
CA GLY A 15 6.24 13.10 -12.48
C GLY A 15 6.04 11.64 -12.07
N ILE A 16 5.11 11.35 -11.15
CA ILE A 16 4.79 10.01 -10.65
C ILE A 16 3.61 9.48 -11.46
N ASP A 17 3.66 8.24 -11.94
CA ASP A 17 2.53 7.61 -12.62
C ASP A 17 1.28 7.52 -11.71
N GLU A 18 0.09 7.48 -12.32
CA GLU A 18 -1.18 7.55 -11.58
C GLU A 18 -1.38 6.38 -10.61
N GLN A 19 -0.93 5.18 -10.95
CA GLN A 19 -1.10 4.00 -10.09
C GLN A 19 -0.19 4.09 -8.87
N ARG A 20 1.08 4.44 -9.08
CA ARG A 20 2.04 4.64 -7.99
C ARG A 20 1.65 5.82 -7.09
N LEU A 21 1.18 6.91 -7.69
CA LEU A 21 0.63 8.03 -6.93
C LEU A 21 -0.57 7.61 -6.07
N GLY A 22 -1.47 6.80 -6.64
CA GLY A 22 -2.60 6.25 -5.92
C GLY A 22 -2.18 5.43 -4.69
N LEU A 23 -1.20 4.54 -4.84
CA LEU A 23 -0.64 3.79 -3.71
C LEU A 23 -0.04 4.72 -2.65
N ILE A 24 0.74 5.72 -3.06
CA ILE A 24 1.33 6.71 -2.13
C ILE A 24 0.23 7.44 -1.34
N LEU A 25 -0.84 7.85 -1.99
CA LEU A 25 -1.96 8.53 -1.33
C LEU A 25 -2.69 7.63 -0.32
N GLU A 26 -2.98 6.38 -0.70
CA GLU A 26 -3.60 5.39 0.18
C GLU A 26 -2.73 5.12 1.43
N LEU A 27 -1.43 4.93 1.23
CA LEU A 27 -0.47 4.71 2.32
C LEU A 27 -0.34 5.96 3.20
N SER A 28 -0.27 7.15 2.60
CA SER A 28 -0.18 8.39 3.35
C SER A 28 -1.42 8.63 4.23
N ALA A 29 -2.59 8.28 3.73
CA ALA A 29 -3.82 8.35 4.51
C ALA A 29 -3.85 7.30 5.62
N ALA A 30 -3.45 6.05 5.33
CA ALA A 30 -3.37 4.97 6.32
C ALA A 30 -2.35 5.24 7.42
N ALA A 31 -1.22 5.88 7.09
CA ALA A 31 -0.21 6.32 8.05
C ALA A 31 -0.57 7.65 8.75
N ALA A 32 -1.78 8.17 8.53
CA ALA A 32 -2.23 9.46 9.05
C ALA A 32 -1.34 10.66 8.67
N LEU A 33 -0.57 10.56 7.58
CA LEU A 33 0.26 11.66 7.07
C LEU A 33 -0.56 12.68 6.30
N VAL A 34 -1.66 12.25 5.70
CA VAL A 34 -2.67 13.12 5.10
C VAL A 34 -4.04 12.79 5.67
N ALA A 35 -4.89 13.78 5.82
CA ALA A 35 -6.25 13.63 6.29
C ALA A 35 -7.20 14.51 5.50
N SER A 36 -8.47 14.09 5.46
CA SER A 36 -9.55 14.90 4.90
C SER A 36 -10.13 15.80 5.98
N GLY A 37 -10.22 17.09 5.70
CA GLY A 37 -10.73 18.07 6.66
C GLY A 37 -10.87 19.46 6.05
N VAL A 38 -11.31 20.39 6.86
CA VAL A 38 -11.30 21.82 6.54
C VAL A 38 -9.97 22.37 7.06
N PRO A 39 -9.11 22.95 6.19
CA PRO A 39 -7.84 23.50 6.63
C PRO A 39 -8.02 24.74 7.52
N ASP A 40 -7.04 25.01 8.37
CA ASP A 40 -6.95 26.22 9.17
C ASP A 40 -5.75 27.06 8.66
N PRO A 41 -5.97 28.31 8.20
CA PRO A 41 -7.23 29.04 8.13
C PRO A 41 -8.19 28.49 7.07
N GLU A 42 -9.50 28.60 7.35
CA GLU A 42 -10.55 28.14 6.44
C GLU A 42 -10.51 28.95 5.12
N PRO A 43 -10.50 28.29 3.96
CA PRO A 43 -10.55 28.99 2.68
C PRO A 43 -11.85 29.77 2.50
N PRO A 44 -11.82 30.92 1.82
CA PRO A 44 -13.04 31.67 1.56
C PRO A 44 -13.99 30.88 0.64
N GLY A 45 -15.28 30.80 1.03
CA GLY A 45 -16.32 30.07 0.29
C GLY A 45 -17.06 29.06 1.15
N ASP A 46 -17.85 28.18 0.51
CA ASP A 46 -18.51 27.08 1.21
C ASP A 46 -17.47 26.10 1.78
N PRO A 47 -17.71 25.52 2.97
CA PRO A 47 -16.79 24.59 3.60
C PRO A 47 -16.61 23.34 2.73
N ILE A 48 -15.54 23.30 1.98
CA ILE A 48 -15.12 22.14 1.15
C ILE A 48 -14.07 21.38 1.93
N THR A 49 -14.26 20.06 1.99
CA THR A 49 -13.28 19.16 2.59
C THR A 49 -12.11 18.94 1.64
N TYR A 50 -10.91 19.18 2.12
CA TYR A 50 -9.66 18.98 1.38
C TYR A 50 -8.85 17.83 1.98
N TRP A 51 -8.06 17.17 1.16
CA TRP A 51 -6.98 16.36 1.62
C TRP A 51 -5.75 17.23 1.86
N ALA A 52 -5.21 17.19 3.06
CA ALA A 52 -4.07 18.01 3.45
C ALA A 52 -3.09 17.22 4.32
N PRO A 53 -1.78 17.59 4.32
CA PRO A 53 -0.82 17.05 5.26
C PRO A 53 -1.25 17.33 6.71
N THR A 54 -0.93 16.40 7.58
CA THR A 54 -1.15 16.51 9.03
C THR A 54 0.16 16.88 9.75
N VAL A 55 0.07 17.21 11.03
CA VAL A 55 1.27 17.39 11.89
C VAL A 55 2.13 16.11 11.96
N ALA A 56 1.53 14.93 11.76
CA ALA A 56 2.29 13.69 11.68
C ALA A 56 3.19 13.61 10.44
N ALA A 57 2.81 14.31 9.34
CA ALA A 57 3.65 14.38 8.15
C ALA A 57 4.99 15.09 8.43
N ASP A 58 4.99 16.17 9.21
CA ASP A 58 6.22 16.89 9.55
C ASP A 58 7.17 15.97 10.35
N ARG A 59 6.63 15.28 11.36
CA ARG A 59 7.40 14.32 12.15
C ARG A 59 7.95 13.17 11.32
N PHE A 60 7.15 12.69 10.36
CA PHE A 60 7.57 11.63 9.44
C PHE A 60 8.73 12.10 8.54
N LEU A 61 8.67 13.33 8.03
CA LEU A 61 9.73 13.89 7.18
C LEU A 61 11.06 14.09 7.95
N ASP A 62 10.98 14.42 9.23
CA ASP A 62 12.15 14.58 10.10
C ASP A 62 12.68 13.26 10.65
N ALA A 63 11.92 12.16 10.56
CA ALA A 63 12.31 10.88 11.11
C ALA A 63 13.43 10.20 10.29
N PRO A 64 14.27 9.35 10.93
CA PRO A 64 15.22 8.49 10.22
C PRO A 64 14.55 7.60 9.17
N VAL A 65 15.29 7.25 8.12
CA VAL A 65 14.78 6.45 6.98
C VAL A 65 14.17 5.13 7.47
N ALA A 66 14.81 4.45 8.42
CA ALA A 66 14.32 3.20 9.00
C ALA A 66 12.93 3.37 9.65
N ALA A 67 12.75 4.42 10.44
CA ALA A 67 11.46 4.72 11.08
C ALA A 67 10.37 5.09 10.05
N ARG A 68 10.74 5.84 9.01
CA ARG A 68 9.82 6.15 7.90
C ARG A 68 9.41 4.90 7.13
N TRP A 69 10.36 4.02 6.84
CA TRP A 69 10.06 2.74 6.19
C TRP A 69 9.12 1.91 7.04
N LEU A 70 9.40 1.78 8.33
CA LEU A 70 8.57 0.98 9.25
C LEU A 70 7.14 1.49 9.33
N ALA A 71 6.95 2.83 9.40
CA ALA A 71 5.63 3.44 9.39
C ALA A 71 4.83 3.12 8.11
N LEU A 72 5.49 3.17 6.94
CA LEU A 72 4.83 2.83 5.66
C LEU A 72 4.59 1.33 5.51
N ALA A 73 5.51 0.49 5.94
CA ALA A 73 5.38 -0.97 5.92
C ALA A 73 4.21 -1.43 6.82
N GLY A 74 4.12 -0.90 8.04
CA GLY A 74 3.00 -1.15 8.95
C GLY A 74 1.67 -0.66 8.38
N ALA A 75 1.64 0.57 7.86
CA ALA A 75 0.46 1.12 7.22
C ALA A 75 -0.01 0.26 6.03
N TRP A 76 0.91 -0.26 5.21
CA TRP A 76 0.57 -1.16 4.11
C TRP A 76 0.02 -2.50 4.59
N LEU A 77 0.61 -3.09 5.62
CA LEU A 77 0.14 -4.36 6.17
C LEU A 77 -1.30 -4.29 6.67
N ASP A 78 -1.71 -3.15 7.22
CA ASP A 78 -3.03 -2.95 7.81
C ASP A 78 -4.01 -2.20 6.88
N LEU A 79 -3.57 -1.78 5.70
CA LEU A 79 -4.36 -1.00 4.76
C LEU A 79 -5.61 -1.76 4.29
N PRO A 80 -6.84 -1.34 4.67
CA PRO A 80 -8.08 -2.00 4.29
C PRO A 80 -8.57 -1.55 2.91
N SER A 81 -7.67 -1.39 1.96
CA SER A 81 -7.99 -1.03 0.58
C SER A 81 -7.12 -1.78 -0.42
N ARG A 82 -7.48 -1.71 -1.70
CA ARG A 82 -6.81 -2.35 -2.83
C ARG A 82 -6.29 -1.33 -3.82
N PRO A 83 -5.16 -0.65 -3.55
CA PRO A 83 -4.58 0.38 -4.43
C PRO A 83 -4.29 -0.12 -5.84
N GLY A 84 -3.95 -1.40 -6.02
CA GLY A 84 -3.70 -2.00 -7.34
C GLY A 84 -4.88 -1.92 -8.31
N LEU A 85 -6.11 -1.64 -7.83
CA LEU A 85 -7.28 -1.44 -8.67
C LEU A 85 -7.40 0.00 -9.21
N ILE A 86 -6.64 0.96 -8.68
CA ILE A 86 -6.74 2.37 -9.09
C ILE A 86 -6.52 2.51 -10.60
N GLY A 87 -7.43 3.23 -11.26
CA GLY A 87 -7.43 3.40 -12.70
C GLY A 87 -8.15 2.31 -13.50
N SER A 88 -8.37 1.13 -12.93
CA SER A 88 -9.20 0.09 -13.55
C SER A 88 -10.70 0.42 -13.43
N ARG A 89 -11.55 -0.31 -14.16
CA ARG A 89 -13.02 -0.11 -14.11
C ARG A 89 -13.66 -1.10 -13.15
N GLY A 90 -14.52 -0.57 -12.30
CA GLY A 90 -15.38 -1.37 -11.44
C GLY A 90 -16.58 -1.97 -12.18
N PRO A 91 -17.37 -2.83 -11.51
CA PRO A 91 -18.57 -3.44 -12.08
C PRO A 91 -19.64 -2.43 -12.53
N ASP A 92 -19.65 -1.24 -11.94
CA ASP A 92 -20.52 -0.12 -12.29
C ASP A 92 -20.00 0.72 -13.48
N GLY A 93 -18.89 0.32 -14.09
CA GLY A 93 -18.23 0.99 -15.20
C GLY A 93 -17.43 2.23 -14.82
N LYS A 94 -17.43 2.64 -13.54
CA LYS A 94 -16.63 3.76 -13.04
C LYS A 94 -15.21 3.34 -12.77
N HIS A 95 -14.26 4.27 -12.90
CA HIS A 95 -12.88 4.04 -12.52
C HIS A 95 -12.73 4.06 -11.00
N TYR A 96 -11.94 3.11 -10.48
CA TYR A 96 -11.48 3.17 -9.10
C TYR A 96 -10.58 4.38 -8.92
N ALA A 97 -10.93 5.25 -7.98
CA ALA A 97 -10.16 6.44 -7.65
C ALA A 97 -9.44 6.25 -6.30
N ALA A 98 -8.26 6.85 -6.17
CA ALA A 98 -7.56 6.89 -4.89
C ALA A 98 -8.41 7.55 -3.80
N LEU A 99 -8.24 7.11 -2.56
CA LEU A 99 -8.94 7.61 -1.38
C LEU A 99 -10.47 7.46 -1.48
N SER A 100 -10.95 6.46 -2.21
CA SER A 100 -12.38 6.20 -2.37
C SER A 100 -12.81 4.92 -1.66
N ASP A 101 -14.04 4.92 -1.15
CA ASP A 101 -14.64 3.77 -0.47
C ASP A 101 -14.78 2.55 -1.41
N SER A 102 -14.74 2.77 -2.72
CA SER A 102 -14.80 1.68 -3.70
C SER A 102 -13.58 0.75 -3.67
N LEU A 103 -12.45 1.21 -3.12
CA LEU A 103 -11.25 0.41 -2.91
C LEU A 103 -11.29 -0.43 -1.63
N TYR A 104 -12.25 -0.15 -0.73
CA TYR A 104 -12.30 -0.78 0.60
C TYR A 104 -12.46 -2.30 0.52
N SER A 105 -11.65 -3.01 1.30
CA SER A 105 -11.69 -4.46 1.41
C SER A 105 -11.15 -4.91 2.77
N THR A 106 -12.01 -5.47 3.61
CA THR A 106 -11.62 -6.06 4.91
C THR A 106 -10.67 -7.23 4.77
N ALA A 107 -10.61 -7.86 3.59
CA ALA A 107 -9.73 -9.00 3.33
C ALA A 107 -8.31 -8.56 2.90
N ALA A 108 -8.12 -7.32 2.48
CA ALA A 108 -6.84 -6.86 1.94
C ALA A 108 -5.64 -7.01 2.91
N PRO A 109 -5.75 -6.68 4.21
CA PRO A 109 -4.67 -6.91 5.16
C PRO A 109 -4.28 -8.38 5.29
N LEU A 110 -5.27 -9.27 5.27
CA LEU A 110 -5.04 -10.72 5.35
C LEU A 110 -4.35 -11.24 4.09
N ASP A 111 -4.77 -10.79 2.90
CA ASP A 111 -4.18 -11.21 1.63
C ASP A 111 -2.69 -10.79 1.55
N ARG A 112 -2.33 -9.60 2.05
CA ARG A 112 -0.94 -9.14 2.17
C ARG A 112 -0.11 -10.03 3.10
N ARG A 113 -0.64 -10.34 4.28
CA ARG A 113 0.05 -11.22 5.23
C ARG A 113 0.21 -12.63 4.71
N LEU A 114 -0.76 -13.15 3.96
CA LEU A 114 -0.65 -14.46 3.30
C LEU A 114 0.47 -14.49 2.26
N LEU A 115 0.55 -13.44 1.43
CA LEU A 115 1.62 -13.33 0.44
C LEU A 115 2.98 -13.23 1.10
N LEU A 116 3.15 -12.31 2.07
CA LEU A 116 4.44 -12.16 2.76
C LEU A 116 4.82 -13.41 3.55
N GLY A 117 3.85 -14.11 4.17
CA GLY A 117 4.08 -15.39 4.83
C GLY A 117 4.56 -16.46 3.87
N LEU A 118 4.00 -16.52 2.65
CA LEU A 118 4.51 -17.42 1.61
C LEU A 118 5.96 -17.10 1.25
N LEU A 119 6.29 -15.81 1.07
CA LEU A 119 7.66 -15.39 0.75
C LEU A 119 8.64 -15.65 1.90
N ALA A 120 8.17 -15.52 3.15
CA ALA A 120 8.98 -15.80 4.33
C ALA A 120 9.32 -17.29 4.49
N ASP A 121 8.43 -18.19 4.04
CA ASP A 121 8.67 -19.63 4.03
C ASP A 121 9.69 -20.10 2.96
N LEU A 122 10.00 -19.24 2.00
CA LEU A 122 10.99 -19.52 0.97
C LEU A 122 12.43 -19.28 1.49
N PRO A 123 13.43 -19.98 0.96
CA PRO A 123 14.82 -19.67 1.24
C PRO A 123 15.13 -18.20 0.97
N GLU A 124 16.05 -17.62 1.75
CA GLU A 124 16.45 -16.22 1.57
C GLU A 124 16.96 -15.97 0.14
N GLY A 125 16.54 -14.84 -0.44
CA GLY A 125 16.84 -14.47 -1.82
C GLY A 125 16.03 -15.20 -2.88
N SER A 126 15.11 -16.10 -2.49
CA SER A 126 14.19 -16.74 -3.45
C SER A 126 13.13 -15.79 -3.92
N ALA A 127 13.00 -15.65 -5.23
CA ALA A 127 11.97 -14.85 -5.89
C ALA A 127 10.80 -15.74 -6.35
N VAL A 128 9.62 -15.16 -6.45
CA VAL A 128 8.43 -15.80 -6.97
C VAL A 128 7.59 -14.83 -7.78
N ASP A 129 7.16 -15.25 -8.97
CA ASP A 129 6.23 -14.47 -9.78
C ASP A 129 4.77 -14.60 -9.30
N ALA A 130 3.91 -13.73 -9.81
CA ALA A 130 2.49 -13.70 -9.44
C ALA A 130 1.77 -15.02 -9.68
N THR A 131 2.08 -15.72 -10.77
CA THR A 131 1.46 -17.01 -11.13
C THR A 131 1.85 -18.11 -10.16
N SER A 132 3.13 -18.21 -9.83
CA SER A 132 3.66 -19.20 -8.89
C SER A 132 3.18 -18.94 -7.47
N ALA A 133 3.17 -17.66 -7.03
CA ALA A 133 2.65 -17.28 -5.73
C ALA A 133 1.14 -17.56 -5.62
N SER A 134 0.36 -17.20 -6.63
CA SER A 134 -1.07 -17.51 -6.71
C SER A 134 -1.33 -19.00 -6.56
N ARG A 135 -0.64 -19.83 -7.34
CA ARG A 135 -0.79 -21.30 -7.30
C ARG A 135 -0.49 -21.85 -5.90
N ALA A 136 0.59 -21.42 -5.28
CA ALA A 136 0.98 -21.85 -3.94
C ALA A 136 -0.04 -21.42 -2.88
N LEU A 137 -0.54 -20.18 -2.95
CA LEU A 137 -1.55 -19.66 -2.02
C LEU A 137 -2.89 -20.36 -2.18
N ILE A 138 -3.35 -20.58 -3.42
CA ILE A 138 -4.59 -21.33 -3.70
C ILE A 138 -4.49 -22.77 -3.17
N TRP A 139 -3.34 -23.43 -3.34
CA TRP A 139 -3.10 -24.73 -2.77
C TRP A 139 -3.25 -24.75 -1.24
N ARG A 140 -2.72 -23.74 -0.56
CA ARG A 140 -2.83 -23.60 0.90
C ARG A 140 -4.24 -23.19 1.36
N ARG A 141 -4.98 -22.44 0.52
CA ARG A 141 -6.29 -21.84 0.84
C ARG A 141 -7.28 -21.96 -0.31
N PRO A 142 -7.76 -23.18 -0.66
CA PRO A 142 -8.60 -23.40 -1.85
C PRO A 142 -9.92 -22.60 -1.85
N ARG A 143 -10.46 -22.31 -0.66
CA ARG A 143 -11.71 -21.52 -0.52
C ARG A 143 -11.56 -20.06 -0.94
N TRP A 144 -10.35 -19.56 -1.10
CA TRP A 144 -10.06 -18.16 -1.44
C TRP A 144 -9.54 -17.99 -2.87
N THR A 145 -9.76 -18.97 -3.71
CA THR A 145 -9.27 -19.02 -5.10
C THR A 145 -9.53 -17.72 -5.86
N THR A 146 -10.74 -17.15 -5.77
CA THR A 146 -11.10 -15.92 -6.50
C THR A 146 -10.22 -14.72 -6.12
N ARG A 147 -9.88 -14.57 -4.82
CA ARG A 147 -9.06 -13.46 -4.34
C ARG A 147 -7.57 -13.65 -4.62
N LEU A 148 -7.14 -14.90 -4.74
CA LEU A 148 -5.74 -15.30 -4.84
C LEU A 148 -5.32 -15.58 -6.28
N GLN A 149 -6.07 -15.10 -7.27
CA GLN A 149 -5.71 -15.21 -8.70
C GLN A 149 -4.42 -14.43 -9.00
N PRO A 150 -3.72 -14.74 -10.11
CA PRO A 150 -2.46 -14.11 -10.46
C PRO A 150 -2.51 -12.58 -10.53
N GLU A 151 -3.60 -12.00 -11.06
CA GLU A 151 -3.75 -10.54 -11.17
C GLU A 151 -3.80 -9.83 -9.80
N PRO A 152 -4.69 -10.18 -8.84
CA PRO A 152 -4.65 -9.60 -7.49
C PRO A 152 -3.31 -9.84 -6.77
N ILE A 153 -2.71 -11.01 -6.93
CA ILE A 153 -1.40 -11.30 -6.32
C ILE A 153 -0.29 -10.46 -6.95
N GLY A 154 -0.33 -10.23 -8.26
CA GLY A 154 0.58 -9.33 -8.95
C GLY A 154 0.52 -7.91 -8.40
N HIS A 155 -0.68 -7.36 -8.20
CA HIS A 155 -0.84 -6.05 -7.57
C HIS A 155 -0.20 -5.99 -6.17
N LEU A 156 -0.37 -7.03 -5.35
CA LEU A 156 0.25 -7.08 -4.01
C LEU A 156 1.77 -7.18 -4.07
N LEU A 157 2.35 -7.90 -5.03
CA LEU A 157 3.80 -7.96 -5.26
C LEU A 157 4.36 -6.59 -5.68
N ASP A 158 3.68 -5.89 -6.58
CA ASP A 158 4.05 -4.54 -7.03
C ASP A 158 3.98 -3.54 -5.87
N GLU A 159 2.92 -3.60 -5.05
CA GLU A 159 2.77 -2.79 -3.85
C GLU A 159 3.89 -3.08 -2.83
N ALA A 160 4.17 -4.35 -2.54
CA ALA A 160 5.22 -4.77 -1.61
C ALA A 160 6.61 -4.32 -2.09
N HIS A 161 6.87 -4.38 -3.40
CA HIS A 161 8.08 -3.85 -4.01
C HIS A 161 8.17 -2.33 -3.84
N ALA A 162 7.09 -1.62 -4.11
CA ALA A 162 7.04 -0.15 -3.99
C ALA A 162 7.30 0.34 -2.56
N VAL A 163 6.89 -0.44 -1.55
CA VAL A 163 7.13 -0.15 -0.12
C VAL A 163 8.51 -0.64 0.36
N GLY A 164 9.22 -1.43 -0.45
CA GLY A 164 10.53 -1.99 -0.08
C GLY A 164 10.46 -3.22 0.81
N LEU A 165 9.29 -3.87 0.89
CA LEU A 165 9.14 -5.17 1.55
C LEU A 165 9.73 -6.31 0.71
N THR A 166 9.76 -6.13 -0.61
CA THR A 166 10.45 -7.02 -1.54
C THR A 166 11.50 -6.27 -2.35
N GLY A 167 12.53 -6.99 -2.78
CA GLY A 167 13.53 -6.52 -3.73
C GLY A 167 13.87 -7.63 -4.70
N ARG A 168 13.83 -7.36 -6.02
CA ARG A 168 14.01 -8.39 -7.06
C ARG A 168 13.10 -9.61 -6.84
N ASP A 169 11.84 -9.35 -6.50
CA ASP A 169 10.78 -10.34 -6.24
C ASP A 169 11.05 -11.29 -5.05
N ALA A 170 12.07 -11.03 -4.25
CA ALA A 170 12.37 -11.74 -3.01
C ALA A 170 12.04 -10.88 -1.78
N LEU A 171 11.68 -11.52 -0.67
CA LEU A 171 11.44 -10.81 0.59
C LEU A 171 12.74 -10.15 1.08
N SER A 172 12.69 -8.86 1.40
CA SER A 172 13.85 -8.11 1.88
C SER A 172 14.25 -8.54 3.30
N GLY A 173 15.52 -8.36 3.68
CA GLY A 173 16.01 -8.65 5.03
C GLY A 173 15.20 -7.94 6.11
N PRO A 174 15.01 -6.59 6.03
CA PRO A 174 14.18 -5.88 6.99
C PRO A 174 12.74 -6.39 7.08
N ALA A 175 12.12 -6.74 5.94
CA ALA A 175 10.78 -7.30 5.93
C ALA A 175 10.73 -8.69 6.59
N ARG A 176 11.75 -9.52 6.38
CA ARG A 176 11.86 -10.83 7.04
C ARG A 176 11.96 -10.68 8.54
N THR A 177 12.80 -9.76 9.04
CA THR A 177 12.92 -9.45 10.47
C THR A 177 11.60 -8.88 11.03
N LEU A 178 10.94 -7.97 10.29
CA LEU A 178 9.64 -7.43 10.69
C LEU A 178 8.58 -8.52 10.90
N LEU A 179 8.53 -9.50 10.01
CA LEU A 179 7.55 -10.60 10.10
C LEU A 179 7.87 -11.63 11.18
N ALA A 180 9.15 -11.88 11.45
CA ALA A 180 9.61 -12.88 12.42
C ALA A 180 9.65 -12.32 13.86
N ASP A 181 10.22 -11.13 14.02
CA ASP A 181 10.66 -10.60 15.32
C ASP A 181 9.98 -9.26 15.68
N GLY A 182 9.20 -8.68 14.76
CA GLY A 182 8.43 -7.47 14.98
C GLY A 182 9.17 -6.16 14.68
N GLU A 183 8.51 -5.05 14.99
CA GLU A 183 8.91 -3.71 14.57
C GLU A 183 10.25 -3.25 15.18
N ASP A 184 10.43 -3.48 16.49
CA ASP A 184 11.64 -3.05 17.20
C ASP A 184 12.89 -3.74 16.64
N ALA A 185 12.79 -5.05 16.35
CA ALA A 185 13.87 -5.81 15.75
C ALA A 185 14.18 -5.35 14.33
N ALA A 186 13.15 -5.08 13.53
CA ALA A 186 13.33 -4.55 12.17
C ALA A 186 14.00 -3.18 12.19
N LEU A 187 13.61 -2.29 13.11
CA LEU A 187 14.22 -0.98 13.28
C LEU A 187 15.72 -1.10 13.65
N MET A 188 16.05 -1.95 14.60
CA MET A 188 17.46 -2.19 14.98
C MET A 188 18.29 -2.79 13.85
N ALA A 189 17.71 -3.65 13.01
CA ALA A 189 18.42 -4.25 11.89
C ALA A 189 18.71 -3.27 10.74
N MET A 190 18.08 -2.10 10.73
CA MET A 190 18.23 -1.07 9.70
C MET A 190 19.09 0.12 10.14
N THR A 191 19.46 0.21 11.42
CA THR A 191 20.30 1.28 12.02
C THR A 191 21.74 0.82 12.18
#